data_12ec840e75d43b32fe104b08845b334c
#
_entry.id   12ec840e75d43b32fe104b08845b334c
#
_cell.length_a   1.000
_cell.length_b   1.000
_cell.length_c   1.000
_cell.angle_alpha   90.00
_cell.angle_beta   90.00
_cell.angle_gamma   90.00
#
_symmetry.space_group_name_H-M   'P 1'
#
loop_
_entity.id
_entity.type
_entity.pdbx_description
1 polymer ?
#
loop_
_entity_poly.entity_id
_entity_poly.type
_entity_poly.pdbx_seq_one_letter_code
_entity_poly.pdbx_strand_id
1 'polypeptide(L)'
;MEYLKAKREDLGQVYQLVQDTIQTIYPQYYPHEIVDFFSNLHSKENIAADIDSGYVRVLFLDNCLIGTGTFSENHISRLFVLPDFQKNGYGSHIMQCLEEEISIKHNLAILDASLCATCFYEHKGYKTISHNELTTDNGFTLVYGIMEKPLTVSSTRICYEGKFFVSVTNTENGEVDNQTLFAYHQNRNILW
;
A
#
# COMPACT_ATOMS: atom_id res chain seq x y z
N MET A 1 16.27 -6.62 -1.76
CA MET A 1 15.01 -5.86 -1.50
C MET A 1 13.96 -6.84 -1.00
N GLU A 2 13.34 -6.58 0.13
CA GLU A 2 12.40 -7.48 0.79
C GLU A 2 11.13 -6.72 1.17
N TYR A 3 9.97 -7.20 0.69
CA TYR A 3 8.66 -6.68 1.04
C TYR A 3 8.00 -7.65 2.02
N LEU A 4 7.71 -7.19 3.24
CA LEU A 4 7.30 -8.03 4.35
C LEU A 4 6.12 -7.42 5.10
N LYS A 5 5.37 -8.27 5.83
CA LYS A 5 4.42 -7.82 6.85
C LYS A 5 5.20 -7.24 8.03
N ALA A 6 4.84 -6.03 8.46
CA ALA A 6 5.48 -5.39 9.60
C ALA A 6 5.23 -6.16 10.91
N LYS A 7 6.24 -6.16 11.78
CA LYS A 7 6.18 -6.71 13.12
C LYS A 7 6.22 -5.58 14.16
N ARG A 8 5.89 -5.88 15.39
CA ARG A 8 5.91 -4.91 16.50
C ARG A 8 7.30 -4.28 16.71
N GLU A 9 8.36 -5.02 16.40
CA GLU A 9 9.74 -4.53 16.45
C GLU A 9 10.05 -3.44 15.43
N ASP A 10 9.31 -3.41 14.31
CA ASP A 10 9.50 -2.42 13.24
C ASP A 10 8.84 -1.07 13.54
N LEU A 11 7.97 -1.00 14.57
CA LEU A 11 7.17 0.18 14.90
C LEU A 11 7.99 1.47 14.96
N GLY A 12 9.15 1.44 15.62
CA GLY A 12 10.00 2.61 15.76
C GLY A 12 10.51 3.13 14.42
N GLN A 13 10.95 2.23 13.55
CA GLN A 13 11.47 2.58 12.21
C GLN A 13 10.34 3.03 11.27
N VAL A 14 9.17 2.35 11.29
CA VAL A 14 8.00 2.75 10.49
C VAL A 14 7.53 4.14 10.89
N TYR A 15 7.38 4.41 12.19
CA TYR A 15 7.00 5.72 12.70
C TYR A 15 7.99 6.80 12.24
N GLN A 16 9.28 6.58 12.44
CA GLN A 16 10.32 7.55 12.05
C GLN A 16 10.29 7.83 10.55
N LEU A 17 10.22 6.79 9.70
CA LEU A 17 10.11 6.91 8.26
C LEU A 17 8.92 7.78 7.84
N VAL A 18 7.75 7.53 8.44
CA VAL A 18 6.52 8.28 8.13
C VAL A 18 6.67 9.74 8.54
N GLN A 19 7.15 10.01 9.77
CA GLN A 19 7.33 11.39 10.25
C GLN A 19 8.38 12.14 9.43
N ASP A 20 9.54 11.54 9.15
CA ASP A 20 10.59 12.17 8.33
C ASP A 20 10.07 12.53 6.94
N THR A 21 9.27 11.66 6.34
CA THR A 21 8.68 11.92 5.03
C THR A 21 7.65 13.05 5.09
N ILE A 22 6.77 13.06 6.09
CA ILE A 22 5.79 14.12 6.28
C ILE A 22 6.50 15.46 6.49
N GLN A 23 7.45 15.53 7.41
CA GLN A 23 8.15 16.78 7.74
C GLN A 23 9.02 17.31 6.58
N THR A 24 9.49 16.44 5.69
CA THR A 24 10.34 16.86 4.56
C THR A 24 9.52 17.26 3.33
N ILE A 25 8.43 16.54 3.04
CA ILE A 25 7.70 16.70 1.78
C ILE A 25 6.47 17.60 1.93
N TYR A 26 5.67 17.40 2.98
CA TYR A 26 4.36 18.05 3.11
C TYR A 26 4.42 19.58 3.26
N PRO A 27 5.45 20.21 3.89
CA PRO A 27 5.56 21.67 3.96
C PRO A 27 5.65 22.37 2.61
N GLN A 28 5.97 21.64 1.53
CA GLN A 28 5.99 22.17 0.16
C GLN A 28 4.56 22.32 -0.42
N TYR A 29 3.56 21.70 0.19
CA TYR A 29 2.18 21.63 -0.31
C TYR A 29 1.15 22.16 0.68
N TYR A 30 1.45 22.16 1.97
CA TYR A 30 0.51 22.45 3.03
C TYR A 30 1.06 23.44 4.06
N PRO A 31 0.20 24.27 4.68
CA PRO A 31 0.58 25.04 5.85
C PRO A 31 0.92 24.12 7.04
N HIS A 32 1.64 24.67 8.02
CA HIS A 32 2.19 23.93 9.14
C HIS A 32 1.11 23.17 9.94
N GLU A 33 -0.06 23.76 10.12
CA GLU A 33 -1.18 23.18 10.86
C GLU A 33 -1.70 21.88 10.20
N ILE A 34 -1.67 21.83 8.87
CA ILE A 34 -2.04 20.63 8.12
C ILE A 34 -0.92 19.59 8.19
N VAL A 35 0.33 20.01 8.19
CA VAL A 35 1.48 19.08 8.40
C VAL A 35 1.39 18.44 9.78
N ASP A 36 1.08 19.22 10.83
CA ASP A 36 0.86 18.72 12.18
C ASP A 36 -0.33 17.75 12.25
N PHE A 37 -1.41 18.07 11.55
CA PHE A 37 -2.55 17.16 11.44
C PHE A 37 -2.12 15.80 10.86
N PHE A 38 -1.38 15.77 9.75
CA PHE A 38 -0.88 14.52 9.18
C PHE A 38 0.08 13.78 10.11
N SER A 39 0.95 14.49 10.82
CA SER A 39 1.84 13.89 11.81
C SER A 39 1.07 13.21 12.94
N ASN A 40 0.00 13.84 13.42
CA ASN A 40 -0.87 13.29 14.46
C ASN A 40 -1.73 12.13 13.95
N LEU A 41 -2.26 12.22 12.72
CA LEU A 41 -3.01 11.16 12.06
C LEU A 41 -2.16 9.87 11.95
N HIS A 42 -0.87 10.03 11.72
CA HIS A 42 0.10 8.94 11.66
C HIS A 42 0.92 8.86 12.94
N SER A 43 0.26 8.97 14.09
CA SER A 43 0.88 8.82 15.41
C SER A 43 1.45 7.41 15.62
N LYS A 44 2.34 7.28 16.57
CA LYS A 44 2.94 5.99 16.92
C LYS A 44 1.89 4.98 17.39
N GLU A 45 0.86 5.45 18.10
CA GLU A 45 -0.27 4.66 18.58
C GLU A 45 -1.11 4.11 17.42
N ASN A 46 -1.43 4.95 16.43
CA ASN A 46 -2.21 4.55 15.26
C ASN A 46 -1.44 3.54 14.40
N ILE A 47 -0.14 3.78 14.17
CA ILE A 47 0.72 2.84 13.44
C ILE A 47 0.82 1.51 14.20
N ALA A 48 0.94 1.56 15.54
CA ALA A 48 1.01 0.36 16.36
C ALA A 48 -0.27 -0.49 16.26
N ALA A 49 -1.44 0.14 16.30
CA ALA A 49 -2.73 -0.53 16.13
C ALA A 49 -2.85 -1.21 14.76
N ASP A 50 -2.39 -0.55 13.69
CA ASP A 50 -2.41 -1.11 12.36
C ASP A 50 -1.42 -2.26 12.18
N ILE A 51 -0.25 -2.21 12.84
CA ILE A 51 0.71 -3.33 12.87
C ILE A 51 0.08 -4.53 13.58
N ASP A 52 -0.54 -4.32 14.74
CA ASP A 52 -1.19 -5.39 15.52
C ASP A 52 -2.34 -6.03 14.74
N SER A 53 -3.07 -5.23 13.95
CA SER A 53 -4.12 -5.72 13.05
C SER A 53 -3.57 -6.41 11.80
N GLY A 54 -2.27 -6.32 11.55
CA GLY A 54 -1.61 -6.97 10.43
C GLY A 54 -1.76 -6.27 9.09
N TYR A 55 -2.11 -4.99 9.10
CA TYR A 55 -2.37 -4.21 7.89
C TYR A 55 -1.12 -3.57 7.30
N VAL A 56 -0.03 -3.42 8.10
CA VAL A 56 1.18 -2.70 7.67
C VAL A 56 2.14 -3.62 6.92
N ARG A 57 2.68 -3.10 5.82
CA ARG A 57 3.76 -3.67 5.03
C ARG A 57 4.99 -2.77 5.08
N VAL A 58 6.15 -3.38 5.01
CA VAL A 58 7.45 -2.71 5.04
C VAL A 58 8.31 -3.16 3.89
N LEU A 59 9.09 -2.23 3.35
CA LEU A 59 10.05 -2.50 2.30
C LEU A 59 11.47 -2.25 2.83
N PHE A 60 12.28 -3.30 2.85
CA PHE A 60 13.69 -3.23 3.18
C PHE A 60 14.58 -3.26 1.94
N LEU A 61 15.63 -2.47 1.95
CA LEU A 61 16.74 -2.52 1.01
C LEU A 61 18.04 -2.61 1.82
N ASP A 62 18.80 -3.68 1.63
CA ASP A 62 20.07 -3.91 2.32
C ASP A 62 19.99 -3.74 3.86
N ASN A 63 18.95 -4.32 4.46
CA ASN A 63 18.57 -4.21 5.88
C ASN A 63 18.15 -2.79 6.35
N CYS A 64 17.98 -1.83 5.44
CA CYS A 64 17.44 -0.51 5.74
C CYS A 64 15.96 -0.46 5.39
N LEU A 65 15.10 -0.05 6.32
CA LEU A 65 13.67 0.18 6.05
C LEU A 65 13.52 1.47 5.26
N ILE A 66 13.12 1.38 4.00
CA ILE A 66 13.04 2.49 3.06
C ILE A 66 11.63 2.90 2.68
N GLY A 67 10.64 2.05 2.96
CA GLY A 67 9.26 2.34 2.62
C GLY A 67 8.25 1.53 3.42
N THR A 68 7.03 2.02 3.47
CA THR A 68 5.90 1.34 4.11
C THR A 68 4.61 1.55 3.32
N GLY A 69 3.72 0.56 3.41
CA GLY A 69 2.36 0.62 2.88
C GLY A 69 1.38 0.04 3.89
N THR A 70 0.16 0.57 3.93
CA THR A 70 -0.89 0.05 4.82
C THR A 70 -2.18 -0.07 4.05
N PHE A 71 -2.87 -1.18 4.19
CA PHE A 71 -4.21 -1.38 3.64
C PHE A 71 -5.09 -2.18 4.60
N SER A 72 -6.38 -1.92 4.55
CA SER A 72 -7.42 -2.69 5.22
C SER A 72 -8.54 -2.93 4.24
N GLU A 73 -8.94 -4.18 4.07
CA GLU A 73 -9.87 -4.60 3.02
C GLU A 73 -9.36 -4.14 1.64
N ASN A 74 -10.07 -3.25 0.98
CA ASN A 74 -9.67 -2.68 -0.32
C ASN A 74 -9.17 -1.23 -0.24
N HIS A 75 -9.00 -0.68 0.97
CA HIS A 75 -8.60 0.71 1.18
C HIS A 75 -7.13 0.81 1.56
N ILE A 76 -6.35 1.55 0.77
CA ILE A 76 -4.95 1.88 1.03
C ILE A 76 -4.89 3.20 1.80
N SER A 77 -4.40 3.17 3.04
CA SER A 77 -4.41 4.32 3.94
C SER A 77 -3.04 4.98 4.15
N ARG A 78 -1.95 4.29 3.86
CA ARG A 78 -0.58 4.80 3.95
C ARG A 78 0.26 4.28 2.80
N LEU A 79 1.08 5.17 2.25
CA LEU A 79 2.16 4.82 1.34
C LEU A 79 3.26 5.87 1.51
N PHE A 80 4.36 5.47 2.11
CA PHE A 80 5.50 6.35 2.34
C PHE A 80 6.80 5.68 1.89
N VAL A 81 7.69 6.47 1.30
CA VAL A 81 9.06 6.10 0.96
C VAL A 81 9.96 7.22 1.45
N LEU A 82 11.05 6.88 2.14
CA LEU A 82 12.03 7.86 2.60
C LEU A 82 12.43 8.81 1.46
N PRO A 83 12.55 10.14 1.72
CA PRO A 83 12.82 11.14 0.68
C PRO A 83 14.00 10.78 -0.22
N ASP A 84 15.11 10.33 0.35
CA ASP A 84 16.34 9.98 -0.38
C ASP A 84 16.16 8.74 -1.30
N PHE A 85 15.14 7.94 -1.07
CA PHE A 85 14.83 6.75 -1.86
C PHE A 85 13.69 6.97 -2.85
N GLN A 86 13.06 8.15 -2.85
CA GLN A 86 11.99 8.47 -3.80
C GLN A 86 12.51 8.54 -5.24
N LYS A 87 11.59 8.46 -6.21
CA LYS A 87 11.88 8.49 -7.67
C LYS A 87 12.72 7.32 -8.21
N ASN A 88 12.96 6.30 -7.39
CA ASN A 88 13.66 5.07 -7.77
C ASN A 88 12.72 3.87 -7.99
N GLY A 89 11.40 4.10 -8.07
CA GLY A 89 10.42 3.05 -8.32
C GLY A 89 9.91 2.31 -7.06
N TYR A 90 10.46 2.57 -5.88
CA TYR A 90 10.08 1.83 -4.65
C TYR A 90 8.61 2.05 -4.26
N GLY A 91 8.08 3.26 -4.35
CA GLY A 91 6.66 3.51 -4.13
C GLY A 91 5.77 2.76 -5.12
N SER A 92 6.21 2.63 -6.37
CA SER A 92 5.50 1.83 -7.38
C SER A 92 5.51 0.35 -7.05
N HIS A 93 6.61 -0.15 -6.54
CA HIS A 93 6.73 -1.55 -6.11
C HIS A 93 5.83 -1.85 -4.92
N ILE A 94 5.82 -0.98 -3.89
CA ILE A 94 4.92 -1.14 -2.74
C ILE A 94 3.47 -1.13 -3.20
N MET A 95 3.06 -0.17 -4.06
CA MET A 95 1.70 -0.11 -4.60
C MET A 95 1.30 -1.39 -5.31
N GLN A 96 2.17 -1.89 -6.19
CA GLN A 96 1.90 -3.14 -6.89
C GLN A 96 1.67 -4.31 -5.93
N CYS A 97 2.52 -4.46 -4.91
CA CYS A 97 2.37 -5.52 -3.91
C CYS A 97 1.06 -5.37 -3.10
N LEU A 98 0.68 -4.13 -2.71
CA LEU A 98 -0.59 -3.87 -2.03
C LEU A 98 -1.79 -4.22 -2.93
N GLU A 99 -1.76 -3.80 -4.19
CA GLU A 99 -2.81 -4.11 -5.17
C GLU A 99 -2.94 -5.62 -5.40
N GLU A 100 -1.83 -6.35 -5.48
CA GLU A 100 -1.81 -7.81 -5.59
C GLU A 100 -2.47 -8.47 -4.37
N GLU A 101 -2.13 -8.02 -3.14
CA GLU A 101 -2.76 -8.54 -1.91
C GLU A 101 -4.26 -8.22 -1.84
N ILE A 102 -4.66 -7.00 -2.20
CA ILE A 102 -6.07 -6.57 -2.24
C ILE A 102 -6.84 -7.40 -3.28
N SER A 103 -6.24 -7.64 -4.45
CA SER A 103 -6.90 -8.35 -5.57
C SER A 103 -7.32 -9.79 -5.25
N ILE A 104 -6.78 -10.39 -4.18
CA ILE A 104 -7.17 -11.72 -3.72
C ILE A 104 -8.64 -11.76 -3.30
N LYS A 105 -9.17 -10.66 -2.76
CA LYS A 105 -10.53 -10.59 -2.21
C LYS A 105 -11.41 -9.50 -2.83
N HIS A 106 -10.79 -8.52 -3.49
CA HIS A 106 -11.47 -7.33 -4.00
C HIS A 106 -11.04 -7.04 -5.42
N ASN A 107 -11.97 -6.61 -6.26
CA ASN A 107 -11.73 -6.20 -7.65
C ASN A 107 -11.51 -4.69 -7.81
N LEU A 108 -11.41 -3.96 -6.70
CA LEU A 108 -11.28 -2.51 -6.66
C LEU A 108 -10.37 -2.12 -5.50
N ALA A 109 -9.37 -1.26 -5.74
CA ALA A 109 -8.62 -0.57 -4.71
C ALA A 109 -9.08 0.88 -4.60
N ILE A 110 -9.16 1.39 -3.36
CA ILE A 110 -9.57 2.75 -3.03
C ILE A 110 -8.49 3.38 -2.15
N LEU A 111 -8.31 4.69 -2.26
CA LEU A 111 -7.42 5.46 -1.39
C LEU A 111 -7.85 6.93 -1.27
N ASP A 112 -7.39 7.57 -0.20
CA ASP A 112 -7.52 8.99 0.02
C ASP A 112 -6.19 9.68 -0.34
N ALA A 113 -6.20 10.43 -1.44
CA ALA A 113 -5.00 11.05 -1.99
C ALA A 113 -4.77 12.44 -1.40
N SER A 114 -3.62 12.62 -0.76
CA SER A 114 -3.10 13.96 -0.44
C SER A 114 -2.64 14.68 -1.71
N LEU A 115 -2.59 16.03 -1.69
CA LEU A 115 -2.19 16.83 -2.86
C LEU A 115 -0.81 16.44 -3.40
N CYS A 116 0.15 16.14 -2.52
CA CYS A 116 1.50 15.75 -2.92
C CYS A 116 1.58 14.38 -3.60
N ALA A 117 0.56 13.54 -3.47
CA ALA A 117 0.56 12.17 -3.98
C ALA A 117 -0.41 11.95 -5.16
N THR A 118 -1.31 12.89 -5.45
CA THR A 118 -2.36 12.73 -6.49
C THR A 118 -1.76 12.32 -7.84
N CYS A 119 -0.77 13.06 -8.35
CA CYS A 119 -0.13 12.75 -9.64
C CYS A 119 0.51 11.35 -9.66
N PHE A 120 1.08 10.91 -8.53
CA PHE A 120 1.64 9.57 -8.43
C PHE A 120 0.56 8.50 -8.63
N TYR A 121 -0.59 8.65 -7.96
CA TYR A 121 -1.70 7.69 -8.07
C TYR A 121 -2.36 7.72 -9.45
N GLU A 122 -2.50 8.89 -10.07
CA GLU A 122 -2.97 9.00 -11.46
C GLU A 122 -2.08 8.22 -12.43
N HIS A 123 -0.74 8.33 -12.29
CA HIS A 123 0.20 7.53 -13.08
C HIS A 123 0.14 6.02 -12.80
N LYS A 124 -0.44 5.61 -11.66
CA LYS A 124 -0.72 4.21 -11.32
C LYS A 124 -2.08 3.72 -11.82
N GLY A 125 -2.83 4.59 -12.51
CA GLY A 125 -4.12 4.26 -13.10
C GLY A 125 -5.32 4.47 -12.15
N TYR A 126 -5.11 5.11 -10.99
CA TYR A 126 -6.19 5.56 -10.14
C TYR A 126 -6.91 6.75 -10.76
N LYS A 127 -8.22 6.82 -10.54
CA LYS A 127 -9.06 7.94 -10.98
C LYS A 127 -9.73 8.58 -9.78
N THR A 128 -9.70 9.89 -9.71
CA THR A 128 -10.46 10.65 -8.70
C THR A 128 -11.94 10.51 -8.99
N ILE A 129 -12.70 10.01 -8.01
CA ILE A 129 -14.15 9.83 -8.10
C ILE A 129 -14.91 10.90 -7.32
N SER A 130 -14.29 11.46 -6.28
CA SER A 130 -14.85 12.56 -5.49
C SER A 130 -13.74 13.30 -4.74
N HIS A 131 -14.11 14.44 -4.16
CA HIS A 131 -13.26 15.16 -3.20
C HIS A 131 -14.03 15.27 -1.89
N ASN A 132 -13.30 15.09 -0.80
CA ASN A 132 -13.81 15.28 0.54
C ASN A 132 -13.05 16.40 1.25
N GLU A 133 -13.69 16.95 2.25
CA GLU A 133 -13.16 18.00 3.11
C GLU A 133 -13.12 17.51 4.56
N LEU A 134 -12.05 17.87 5.26
CA LEU A 134 -11.92 17.67 6.67
C LEU A 134 -11.48 18.97 7.31
N THR A 135 -12.25 19.46 8.27
CA THR A 135 -11.87 20.65 9.06
C THR A 135 -11.09 20.16 10.29
N THR A 136 -9.87 20.65 10.44
CA THR A 136 -9.03 20.38 11.59
C THR A 136 -9.54 21.15 12.83
N ASP A 137 -9.15 20.75 14.03
CA ASP A 137 -9.52 21.42 15.29
C ASP A 137 -9.10 22.89 15.30
N ASN A 138 -8.08 23.26 14.53
CA ASN A 138 -7.58 24.63 14.39
C ASN A 138 -8.32 25.43 13.31
N GLY A 139 -9.39 24.89 12.71
CA GLY A 139 -10.23 25.58 11.72
C GLY A 139 -9.67 25.58 10.29
N PHE A 140 -8.60 24.85 10.00
CA PHE A 140 -8.11 24.67 8.63
C PHE A 140 -8.89 23.59 7.90
N THR A 141 -9.18 23.80 6.63
CA THR A 141 -9.85 22.80 5.79
C THR A 141 -8.81 22.09 4.92
N LEU A 142 -8.71 20.77 5.10
CA LEU A 142 -7.96 19.87 4.24
C LEU A 142 -8.90 19.30 3.19
N VAL A 143 -8.59 19.53 1.91
CA VAL A 143 -9.27 18.87 0.79
C VAL A 143 -8.41 17.72 0.30
N TYR A 144 -9.02 16.55 0.07
CA TYR A 144 -8.34 15.38 -0.47
C TYR A 144 -9.22 14.67 -1.49
N GLY A 145 -8.59 13.98 -2.43
CA GLY A 145 -9.27 13.21 -3.46
C GLY A 145 -9.53 11.78 -3.00
N ILE A 146 -10.76 11.29 -3.16
CA ILE A 146 -11.02 9.85 -3.11
C ILE A 146 -10.73 9.29 -4.50
N MET A 147 -9.82 8.35 -4.56
CA MET A 147 -9.41 7.74 -5.83
C MET A 147 -9.63 6.24 -5.81
N GLU A 148 -9.98 5.70 -6.97
CA GLU A 148 -10.18 4.26 -7.14
C GLU A 148 -9.46 3.73 -8.39
N LYS A 149 -9.16 2.42 -8.34
CA LYS A 149 -8.60 1.68 -9.46
C LYS A 149 -9.20 0.28 -9.51
N PRO A 150 -9.86 -0.11 -10.61
CA PRO A 150 -10.24 -1.50 -10.85
C PRO A 150 -8.99 -2.38 -10.86
N LEU A 151 -9.01 -3.44 -10.06
CA LEU A 151 -7.97 -4.45 -10.05
C LEU A 151 -8.39 -5.58 -10.96
N THR A 152 -7.58 -5.84 -11.99
CA THR A 152 -7.73 -7.06 -12.75
C THR A 152 -7.13 -8.19 -11.92
N VAL A 153 -7.91 -9.24 -11.68
CA VAL A 153 -7.37 -10.49 -11.17
C VAL A 153 -6.46 -11.03 -12.28
N SER A 154 -5.21 -10.58 -12.28
CA SER A 154 -4.22 -11.25 -13.09
C SER A 154 -4.06 -12.65 -12.52
N SER A 155 -3.89 -13.65 -13.38
CA SER A 155 -3.52 -15.02 -12.99
C SER A 155 -2.24 -14.96 -12.17
N THR A 156 -2.39 -14.75 -10.85
CA THR A 156 -1.31 -14.27 -9.99
C THR A 156 -0.59 -15.45 -9.41
N ARG A 157 0.70 -15.45 -9.54
CA ARG A 157 1.59 -16.30 -8.74
C ARG A 157 1.51 -15.81 -7.30
N ILE A 158 0.68 -16.46 -6.48
CA ILE A 158 0.61 -16.18 -5.05
C ILE A 158 1.78 -16.90 -4.40
N CYS A 159 2.75 -16.16 -3.88
CA CYS A 159 3.78 -16.70 -2.99
C CYS A 159 3.23 -16.65 -1.55
N TYR A 160 2.77 -17.77 -1.03
CA TYR A 160 2.45 -17.90 0.37
C TYR A 160 3.39 -18.92 1.01
N GLU A 161 4.14 -18.52 2.05
CA GLU A 161 5.11 -19.37 2.76
C GLU A 161 6.11 -20.10 1.85
N GLY A 162 6.62 -19.44 0.80
CA GLY A 162 7.59 -20.05 -0.12
C GLY A 162 7.02 -21.10 -1.08
N LYS A 163 5.68 -21.20 -1.18
CA LYS A 163 4.99 -22.06 -2.13
C LYS A 163 4.30 -21.24 -3.22
N PHE A 164 4.51 -21.63 -4.47
CA PHE A 164 3.85 -20.98 -5.61
C PHE A 164 2.51 -21.66 -5.89
N PHE A 165 1.45 -20.87 -5.93
CA PHE A 165 0.14 -21.32 -6.41
C PHE A 165 -0.15 -20.58 -7.74
N VAL A 166 -0.53 -21.31 -8.76
CA VAL A 166 -1.02 -20.73 -10.01
C VAL A 166 -2.52 -20.97 -10.05
N SER A 167 -3.33 -19.93 -9.94
CA SER A 167 -4.74 -20.02 -10.27
C SER A 167 -4.92 -19.58 -11.73
N VAL A 168 -5.51 -20.41 -12.54
CA VAL A 168 -5.94 -20.06 -13.89
C VAL A 168 -7.41 -19.69 -13.82
N THR A 169 -7.74 -18.42 -13.99
CA THR A 169 -9.12 -17.99 -14.19
C THR A 169 -9.44 -18.09 -15.67
N ASN A 170 -10.46 -18.88 -16.01
CA ASN A 170 -10.99 -18.91 -17.36
C ASN A 170 -11.90 -17.68 -17.56
N THR A 171 -11.50 -16.80 -18.45
CA THR A 171 -12.09 -15.45 -18.63
C THR A 171 -13.41 -15.44 -19.41
N GLU A 172 -13.95 -16.60 -19.83
CA GLU A 172 -15.17 -16.59 -20.65
C GLU A 172 -16.49 -16.53 -19.84
N ASN A 173 -16.52 -16.93 -18.55
CA ASN A 173 -17.79 -16.97 -17.78
C ASN A 173 -17.71 -16.45 -16.34
N GLY A 174 -16.59 -15.96 -15.86
CA GLY A 174 -16.51 -15.38 -14.49
C GLY A 174 -16.65 -16.38 -13.34
N GLU A 175 -16.65 -17.66 -13.59
CA GLU A 175 -16.68 -18.70 -12.57
C GLU A 175 -15.28 -19.23 -12.29
N VAL A 176 -14.91 -19.23 -10.99
CA VAL A 176 -13.65 -19.81 -10.51
C VAL A 176 -13.83 -21.31 -10.35
N ASP A 177 -13.18 -22.09 -11.20
CA ASP A 177 -13.13 -23.54 -11.02
C ASP A 177 -12.11 -23.89 -9.93
N ASN A 178 -12.63 -24.29 -8.76
CA ASN A 178 -11.85 -24.67 -7.58
C ASN A 178 -11.10 -26.01 -7.71
N GLN A 179 -11.12 -26.67 -8.84
CA GLN A 179 -10.49 -28.00 -9.01
C GLN A 179 -9.00 -27.95 -9.37
N THR A 180 -8.44 -26.81 -9.73
CA THR A 180 -7.03 -26.70 -10.17
C THR A 180 -6.04 -26.46 -9.01
N LEU A 181 -6.48 -26.42 -7.78
CA LEU A 181 -5.68 -26.01 -6.60
C LEU A 181 -4.71 -27.08 -6.06
N PHE A 182 -4.64 -28.29 -6.64
CA PHE A 182 -3.92 -29.42 -6.01
C PHE A 182 -2.74 -30.03 -6.78
N ALA A 183 -2.28 -29.47 -7.89
CA ALA A 183 -1.38 -30.18 -8.79
C ALA A 183 0.12 -29.88 -8.66
N TYR A 184 0.62 -29.15 -7.66
CA TYR A 184 2.06 -28.80 -7.63
C TYR A 184 2.80 -29.14 -6.33
N HIS A 185 2.67 -30.37 -5.85
CA HIS A 185 3.44 -30.83 -4.67
C HIS A 185 4.48 -31.93 -4.92
N GLN A 186 4.72 -32.33 -6.15
CA GLN A 186 5.78 -33.34 -6.43
C GLN A 186 6.35 -33.13 -7.83
N ASN A 187 7.31 -32.22 -7.98
CA ASN A 187 8.48 -32.46 -8.86
C ASN A 187 9.37 -31.21 -8.88
N ARG A 188 10.50 -31.32 -8.20
CA ARG A 188 11.65 -30.47 -8.40
C ARG A 188 12.33 -30.90 -9.72
N ASN A 189 11.84 -30.52 -10.83
CA ASN A 189 12.53 -30.58 -12.13
C ASN A 189 11.54 -30.20 -13.23
N ILE A 190 11.30 -28.92 -13.41
CA ILE A 190 10.99 -28.37 -14.73
C ILE A 190 11.64 -26.99 -14.80
N LEU A 191 12.71 -26.93 -15.56
CA LEU A 191 13.26 -25.74 -16.20
C LEU A 191 12.24 -25.17 -17.18
N TRP A 192 11.89 -23.90 -16.99
CA TRP A 192 11.60 -22.93 -18.04
C TRP A 192 12.03 -21.56 -17.58
#